data_1f118f4e090da116dc255ac98e85a386
#
_entry.id   1f118f4e090da116dc255ac98e85a386
#
_cell.length_a   1.000
_cell.length_b   1.000
_cell.length_c   1.000
_cell.angle_alpha   90.00
_cell.angle_beta   90.00
_cell.angle_gamma   90.00
#
_symmetry.space_group_name_H-M   'P 1'
#
loop_
_entity.id
_entity.type
_entity.pdbx_description
1 polymer ?
#
loop_
_entity_poly.entity_id
_entity_poly.type
_entity_poly.pdbx_seq_one_letter_code
_entity_poly.pdbx_strand_id
1 'polypeptide(L)'
;MTIESRELRELIDKQEIREVVLRYCRGIDRLDLDLVRGCYHPDGIDHHTGFDGTVDEYIAWVGPKLELLGGTMHHIGNHLVELFGDVAISETYSTNVHWGHPNRGDFTSGARFVDLMERRDGRWAIAERWAVREWTRSDEGRMIAPEGPGPRGTRGGDDVLATLRARVAARA
;
A
#
# COMPACT_ATOMS: atom_id res chain seq x y z
N MET A 1 -7.38 9.70 32.26
CA MET A 1 -7.04 8.45 31.55
C MET A 1 -5.94 7.76 32.35
N THR A 2 -6.11 6.51 32.72
CA THR A 2 -5.10 5.73 33.44
C THR A 2 -3.92 5.41 32.53
N ILE A 3 -2.73 5.03 33.07
CA ILE A 3 -1.55 4.64 32.28
C ILE A 3 -1.92 3.49 31.33
N GLU A 4 -2.57 2.43 31.80
CA GLU A 4 -3.01 1.30 30.99
C GLU A 4 -3.94 1.70 29.82
N SER A 5 -4.84 2.66 30.04
CA SER A 5 -5.74 3.14 28.96
C SER A 5 -5.01 3.96 27.90
N ARG A 6 -3.93 4.64 28.25
CA ARG A 6 -3.07 5.37 27.32
C ARG A 6 -2.24 4.42 26.47
N GLU A 7 -1.57 3.45 27.10
CA GLU A 7 -0.75 2.44 26.42
C GLU A 7 -1.59 1.60 25.45
N LEU A 8 -2.81 1.22 25.85
CA LEU A 8 -3.73 0.51 24.97
C LEU A 8 -4.13 1.38 23.77
N ARG A 9 -4.39 2.68 23.97
CA ARG A 9 -4.71 3.59 22.86
C ARG A 9 -3.55 3.73 21.89
N GLU A 10 -2.33 3.90 22.39
CA GLU A 10 -1.12 3.96 21.57
C GLU A 10 -0.91 2.67 20.74
N LEU A 11 -1.19 1.50 21.33
CA LEU A 11 -1.12 0.23 20.61
C LEU A 11 -2.17 0.15 19.49
N ILE A 12 -3.40 0.58 19.76
CA ILE A 12 -4.48 0.64 18.76
C ILE A 12 -4.10 1.60 17.63
N ASP A 13 -3.63 2.80 17.97
CA ASP A 13 -3.22 3.81 16.98
C ASP A 13 -2.12 3.27 16.06
N LYS A 14 -1.10 2.62 16.61
CA LYS A 14 -0.03 1.99 15.82
C LYS A 14 -0.55 0.88 14.89
N GLN A 15 -1.50 0.08 15.36
CA GLN A 15 -2.11 -0.96 14.55
C GLN A 15 -2.98 -0.36 13.43
N GLU A 16 -3.77 0.67 13.71
CA GLU A 16 -4.59 1.38 12.72
C GLU A 16 -3.71 1.99 11.62
N ILE A 17 -2.60 2.65 12.00
CA ILE A 17 -1.61 3.21 11.06
C ILE A 17 -1.01 2.10 10.19
N ARG A 18 -0.60 0.98 10.80
CA ARG A 18 -0.09 -0.17 10.05
C ARG A 18 -1.09 -0.67 9.00
N GLU A 19 -2.36 -0.75 9.35
CA GLU A 19 -3.39 -1.19 8.41
C GLU A 19 -3.59 -0.23 7.25
N VAL A 20 -3.41 1.09 7.43
CA VAL A 20 -3.42 2.06 6.33
C VAL A 20 -2.34 1.70 5.31
N VAL A 21 -1.11 1.44 5.75
CA VAL A 21 0.01 1.06 4.88
C VAL A 21 -0.27 -0.26 4.15
N LEU A 22 -0.80 -1.25 4.85
CA LEU A 22 -1.12 -2.55 4.24
C LEU A 22 -2.24 -2.44 3.21
N ARG A 23 -3.29 -1.63 3.47
CA ARG A 23 -4.37 -1.35 2.51
C ARG A 23 -3.85 -0.63 1.27
N TYR A 24 -2.94 0.35 1.44
CA TYR A 24 -2.29 1.01 0.32
C TYR A 24 -1.56 0.01 -0.58
N CYS A 25 -0.68 -0.82 -0.01
CA CYS A 25 0.06 -1.84 -0.76
C CYS A 25 -0.88 -2.80 -1.50
N ARG A 26 -1.92 -3.27 -0.81
CA ARG A 26 -2.94 -4.11 -1.44
C ARG A 26 -3.65 -3.40 -2.60
N GLY A 27 -4.00 -2.12 -2.43
CA GLY A 27 -4.64 -1.33 -3.48
C GLY A 27 -3.78 -1.24 -4.74
N ILE A 28 -2.51 -0.92 -4.58
CA ILE A 28 -1.53 -0.90 -5.68
C ILE A 28 -1.43 -2.28 -6.35
N ASP A 29 -1.25 -3.34 -5.57
CA ASP A 29 -1.03 -4.69 -6.09
C ASP A 29 -2.25 -5.27 -6.83
N ARG A 30 -3.45 -4.82 -6.50
CA ARG A 30 -4.73 -5.30 -7.07
C ARG A 30 -5.41 -4.32 -8.01
N LEU A 31 -4.79 -3.17 -8.32
CA LEU A 31 -5.40 -2.08 -9.10
C LEU A 31 -6.71 -1.57 -8.48
N ASP A 32 -6.82 -1.63 -7.16
CA ASP A 32 -7.92 -1.04 -6.40
C ASP A 32 -7.53 0.40 -6.03
N LEU A 33 -7.64 1.30 -7.02
CA LEU A 33 -7.21 2.68 -6.85
C LEU A 33 -8.12 3.47 -5.88
N ASP A 34 -9.37 3.06 -5.72
CA ASP A 34 -10.27 3.63 -4.71
C ASP A 34 -9.79 3.26 -3.30
N LEU A 35 -9.31 2.04 -3.10
CA LEU A 35 -8.69 1.63 -1.84
C LEU A 35 -7.42 2.44 -1.56
N VAL A 36 -6.58 2.67 -2.58
CA VAL A 36 -5.39 3.53 -2.47
C VAL A 36 -5.79 4.94 -2.07
N ARG A 37 -6.77 5.53 -2.78
CA ARG A 37 -7.30 6.86 -2.49
C ARG A 37 -7.81 6.97 -1.06
N GLY A 38 -8.50 5.94 -0.57
CA GLY A 38 -9.03 5.87 0.79
C GLY A 38 -7.96 5.78 1.89
N CYS A 39 -6.70 5.51 1.56
CA CYS A 39 -5.60 5.54 2.52
C CYS A 39 -5.10 6.95 2.84
N TYR A 40 -5.45 7.95 2.03
CA TYR A 40 -5.06 9.34 2.22
C TYR A 40 -6.19 10.20 2.77
N HIS A 41 -5.82 11.33 3.36
CA HIS A 41 -6.76 12.44 3.55
C HIS A 41 -7.10 13.09 2.21
N PRO A 42 -8.23 13.83 2.10
CA PRO A 42 -8.64 14.47 0.85
C PRO A 42 -7.59 15.40 0.24
N ASP A 43 -6.82 16.07 1.08
CA ASP A 43 -5.73 17.00 0.76
C ASP A 43 -4.33 16.35 0.81
N GLY A 44 -4.27 15.01 0.84
CA GLY A 44 -3.02 14.27 0.97
C GLY A 44 -2.06 14.51 -0.19
N ILE A 45 -0.77 14.53 0.13
CA ILE A 45 0.32 14.76 -0.82
C ILE A 45 1.16 13.48 -0.95
N ASP A 46 1.65 13.23 -2.15
CA ASP A 46 2.49 12.07 -2.44
C ASP A 46 3.74 12.47 -3.21
N HIS A 47 4.90 12.02 -2.74
CA HIS A 47 6.21 12.22 -3.34
C HIS A 47 6.80 10.87 -3.73
N HIS A 48 6.76 10.54 -5.01
CA HIS A 48 7.38 9.35 -5.59
C HIS A 48 8.52 9.71 -6.54
N THR A 49 9.38 8.75 -6.84
CA THR A 49 10.37 8.93 -7.91
C THR A 49 9.68 9.27 -9.24
N GLY A 50 9.82 10.50 -9.69
CA GLY A 50 9.21 11.00 -10.93
C GLY A 50 7.78 11.49 -10.78
N PHE A 51 7.32 11.72 -9.55
CA PHE A 51 6.03 12.33 -9.25
C PHE A 51 6.09 13.15 -7.95
N ASP A 52 5.40 14.27 -7.93
CA ASP A 52 5.20 15.15 -6.78
C ASP A 52 3.86 15.86 -6.96
N GLY A 53 2.93 15.70 -6.02
CA GLY A 53 1.61 16.31 -6.13
C GLY A 53 0.57 15.74 -5.17
N THR A 54 -0.69 16.10 -5.42
CA THR A 54 -1.84 15.64 -4.64
C THR A 54 -2.10 14.14 -4.87
N VAL A 55 -2.79 13.51 -3.92
CA VAL A 55 -3.16 12.07 -4.05
C VAL A 55 -4.01 11.82 -5.30
N ASP A 56 -4.88 12.75 -5.71
CA ASP A 56 -5.70 12.56 -6.91
C ASP A 56 -4.85 12.59 -8.18
N GLU A 57 -3.86 13.49 -8.25
CA GLU A 57 -2.87 13.52 -9.33
C GLU A 57 -1.98 12.28 -9.31
N TYR A 58 -1.60 11.78 -8.11
CA TYR A 58 -0.86 10.53 -7.95
C TYR A 58 -1.64 9.34 -8.54
N ILE A 59 -2.91 9.20 -8.19
CA ILE A 59 -3.78 8.15 -8.73
C ILE A 59 -3.85 8.21 -10.26
N ALA A 60 -4.04 9.40 -10.82
CA ALA A 60 -4.08 9.61 -12.27
C ALA A 60 -2.73 9.29 -12.94
N TRP A 61 -1.62 9.54 -12.27
CA TRP A 61 -0.27 9.28 -12.76
C TRP A 61 0.13 7.80 -12.65
N VAL A 62 -0.20 7.13 -11.54
CA VAL A 62 0.24 5.76 -11.27
C VAL A 62 -0.64 4.72 -11.96
N GLY A 63 -1.95 4.93 -12.03
CA GLY A 63 -2.92 3.98 -12.58
C GLY A 63 -2.54 3.42 -13.94
N PRO A 64 -2.36 4.27 -14.98
CA PRO A 64 -1.96 3.80 -16.31
C PRO A 64 -0.63 3.06 -16.34
N LYS A 65 0.31 3.38 -15.43
CA LYS A 65 1.60 2.66 -15.34
C LYS A 65 1.44 1.27 -14.75
N LEU A 66 0.57 1.13 -13.76
CA LEU A 66 0.26 -0.16 -13.14
C LEU A 66 -0.51 -1.08 -14.10
N GLU A 67 -1.39 -0.54 -14.94
CA GLU A 67 -2.15 -1.27 -15.95
C GLU A 67 -1.25 -1.92 -17.01
N LEU A 68 -0.09 -1.32 -17.30
CA LEU A 68 0.90 -1.87 -18.24
C LEU A 68 1.66 -3.08 -17.65
N LEU A 69 1.59 -3.30 -16.35
CA LEU A 69 2.29 -4.41 -15.69
C LEU A 69 1.39 -5.66 -15.65
N GLY A 70 1.98 -6.82 -15.82
CA GLY A 70 1.34 -8.10 -15.52
C GLY A 70 1.00 -8.25 -14.03
N GLY A 71 1.76 -7.58 -13.18
CA GLY A 71 1.47 -7.48 -11.74
C GLY A 71 2.56 -6.75 -10.95
N THR A 72 2.19 -6.46 -9.71
CA THR A 72 3.10 -5.95 -8.69
C THR A 72 2.87 -6.68 -7.37
N MET A 73 3.88 -6.72 -6.52
CA MET A 73 3.78 -7.25 -5.17
C MET A 73 4.65 -6.44 -4.22
N HIS A 74 4.02 -5.87 -3.21
CA HIS A 74 4.67 -5.16 -2.13
C HIS A 74 4.81 -6.06 -0.91
N HIS A 75 6.04 -6.38 -0.54
CA HIS A 75 6.35 -7.08 0.70
C HIS A 75 6.82 -6.08 1.75
N ILE A 76 6.02 -5.91 2.81
CA ILE A 76 6.29 -4.97 3.89
C ILE A 76 7.17 -5.66 4.94
N GLY A 77 8.29 -5.03 5.26
CA GLY A 77 9.23 -5.45 6.29
C GLY A 77 9.07 -4.66 7.59
N ASN A 78 10.15 -3.99 7.99
CA ASN A 78 10.17 -3.20 9.22
C ASN A 78 9.15 -2.05 9.16
N HIS A 79 8.46 -1.85 10.27
CA HIS A 79 7.49 -0.77 10.41
C HIS A 79 7.64 -0.14 11.79
N LEU A 80 7.95 1.14 11.81
CA LEU A 80 8.12 1.96 13.00
C LEU A 80 7.09 3.08 13.00
N VAL A 81 6.53 3.38 14.15
CA VAL A 81 5.56 4.47 14.33
C VAL A 81 5.91 5.28 15.57
N GLU A 82 6.08 6.57 15.38
CA GLU A 82 6.25 7.57 16.42
C GLU A 82 4.96 8.39 16.54
N LEU A 83 4.32 8.35 17.73
CA LEU A 83 3.03 9.01 17.98
C LEU A 83 3.22 10.35 18.67
N PHE A 84 2.54 11.38 18.17
CA PHE A 84 2.51 12.75 18.70
C PHE A 84 1.04 13.23 18.83
N GLY A 85 0.25 12.52 19.62
CA GLY A 85 -1.19 12.79 19.76
C GLY A 85 -1.98 12.34 18.52
N ASP A 86 -2.56 13.28 17.78
CA ASP A 86 -3.30 13.03 16.55
C ASP A 86 -2.43 13.12 15.28
N VAL A 87 -1.11 13.19 15.46
CA VAL A 87 -0.12 13.16 14.39
C VAL A 87 0.86 12.02 14.66
N ALA A 88 1.34 11.36 13.61
CA ALA A 88 2.38 10.34 13.72
C ALA A 88 3.32 10.37 12.52
N ILE A 89 4.56 9.90 12.74
CA ILE A 89 5.49 9.54 11.68
C ILE A 89 5.50 8.03 11.57
N SER A 90 5.27 7.52 10.37
CA SER A 90 5.34 6.09 10.07
C SER A 90 6.46 5.82 9.06
N GLU A 91 7.40 4.96 9.41
CA GLU A 91 8.45 4.51 8.50
C GLU A 91 8.29 3.03 8.21
N THR A 92 8.14 2.68 6.93
CA THR A 92 7.89 1.31 6.48
C THR A 92 8.89 0.91 5.41
N TYR A 93 9.65 -0.16 5.65
CA TYR A 93 10.52 -0.75 4.64
C TYR A 93 9.72 -1.71 3.77
N SER A 94 9.95 -1.67 2.45
CA SER A 94 9.30 -2.57 1.51
C SER A 94 10.26 -3.12 0.46
N THR A 95 9.97 -4.34 0.02
CA THR A 95 10.53 -4.91 -1.21
C THR A 95 9.39 -5.05 -2.21
N ASN A 96 9.55 -4.45 -3.38
CA ASN A 96 8.50 -4.33 -4.38
C ASN A 96 8.95 -5.01 -5.67
N VAL A 97 8.17 -5.98 -6.13
CA VAL A 97 8.42 -6.71 -7.37
C VAL A 97 7.43 -6.24 -8.43
N HIS A 98 7.93 -5.99 -9.64
CA HIS A 98 7.14 -5.54 -10.78
C HIS A 98 7.47 -6.44 -11.98
N TRP A 99 6.46 -6.99 -12.64
CA TRP A 99 6.67 -7.93 -13.74
C TRP A 99 5.68 -7.75 -14.89
N GLY A 100 6.02 -8.32 -16.03
CA GLY A 100 5.15 -8.45 -17.19
C GLY A 100 4.90 -7.16 -17.96
N HIS A 101 5.79 -6.15 -17.84
CA HIS A 101 5.68 -4.95 -18.67
C HIS A 101 6.03 -5.29 -20.13
N PRO A 102 5.25 -4.84 -21.14
CA PRO A 102 5.44 -5.26 -22.54
C PRO A 102 6.80 -4.83 -23.13
N ASN A 103 7.38 -3.72 -22.66
CA ASN A 103 8.58 -3.10 -23.24
C ASN A 103 9.74 -2.94 -22.25
N ARG A 104 9.64 -3.50 -21.06
CA ARG A 104 10.69 -3.43 -20.02
C ARG A 104 10.85 -4.79 -19.37
N GLY A 105 12.06 -5.08 -18.90
CA GLY A 105 12.29 -6.24 -18.04
C GLY A 105 11.60 -6.10 -16.69
N ASP A 106 11.42 -7.23 -16.06
CA ASP A 106 10.95 -7.30 -14.67
C ASP A 106 11.98 -6.66 -13.75
N PHE A 107 11.54 -6.11 -12.63
CA PHE A 107 12.48 -5.52 -11.68
C PHE A 107 11.98 -5.63 -10.24
N THR A 108 12.92 -5.65 -9.34
CA THR A 108 12.70 -5.58 -7.91
C THR A 108 13.29 -4.30 -7.36
N SER A 109 12.59 -3.62 -6.47
CA SER A 109 13.10 -2.44 -5.79
C SER A 109 12.94 -2.54 -4.27
N GLY A 110 13.88 -1.95 -3.55
CA GLY A 110 13.71 -1.66 -2.13
C GLY A 110 13.32 -0.20 -1.96
N ALA A 111 12.36 0.04 -1.09
CA ALA A 111 11.88 1.37 -0.79
C ALA A 111 11.57 1.54 0.69
N ARG A 112 11.50 2.80 1.13
CA ARG A 112 10.87 3.18 2.40
C ARG A 112 9.71 4.12 2.11
N PHE A 113 8.58 3.85 2.72
CA PHE A 113 7.51 4.82 2.85
C PHE A 113 7.73 5.57 4.16
N VAL A 114 7.94 6.87 4.07
CA VAL A 114 8.03 7.77 5.22
C VAL A 114 6.79 8.64 5.17
N ASP A 115 5.88 8.41 6.10
CA ASP A 115 4.54 8.98 6.07
C ASP A 115 4.32 9.93 7.25
N LEU A 116 3.82 11.13 6.98
CA LEU A 116 3.11 11.92 7.96
C LEU A 116 1.67 11.41 8.02
N MET A 117 1.31 10.85 9.16
CA MET A 117 -0.03 10.34 9.42
C MET A 117 -0.77 11.31 10.32
N GLU A 118 -2.04 11.56 10.01
CA GLU A 118 -2.91 12.38 10.86
C GLU A 118 -4.19 11.62 11.20
N ARG A 119 -4.68 11.83 12.42
CA ARG A 119 -6.01 11.37 12.84
C ARG A 119 -6.98 12.53 12.75
N ARG A 120 -7.86 12.49 11.75
CA ARG A 120 -8.93 13.46 11.56
C ARG A 120 -10.29 12.75 11.68
N ASP A 121 -11.20 13.28 12.46
CA ASP A 121 -12.52 12.67 12.72
C ASP A 121 -12.44 11.20 13.19
N GLY A 122 -11.44 10.89 14.02
CA GLY A 122 -11.22 9.55 14.58
C GLY A 122 -10.56 8.55 13.64
N ARG A 123 -10.18 8.93 12.42
CA ARG A 123 -9.58 8.07 11.40
C ARG A 123 -8.13 8.46 11.11
N TRP A 124 -7.21 7.52 11.25
CA TRP A 124 -5.85 7.66 10.74
C TRP A 124 -5.79 7.52 9.23
N ALA A 125 -5.09 8.45 8.57
CA ALA A 125 -4.79 8.39 7.15
C ALA A 125 -3.50 9.14 6.84
N ILE A 126 -2.98 8.93 5.63
CA ILE A 126 -1.78 9.60 5.12
C ILE A 126 -2.11 11.06 4.80
N ALA A 127 -1.45 12.00 5.46
CA ALA A 127 -1.47 13.41 5.11
C ALA A 127 -0.37 13.72 4.07
N GLU A 128 0.80 13.10 4.21
CA GLU A 128 1.91 13.25 3.28
C GLU A 128 2.73 11.97 3.23
N ARG A 129 3.10 11.53 2.05
CA ARG A 129 3.96 10.34 1.83
C ARG A 129 5.20 10.68 1.05
N TRP A 130 6.33 10.17 1.51
CA TRP A 130 7.59 10.13 0.79
C TRP A 130 7.93 8.68 0.44
N ALA A 131 7.79 8.30 -0.82
CA ALA A 131 8.21 6.98 -1.30
C ALA A 131 9.69 7.03 -1.71
N VAL A 132 10.56 6.81 -0.74
CA VAL A 132 12.01 6.85 -0.90
C VAL A 132 12.48 5.55 -1.54
N ARG A 133 13.02 5.61 -2.76
CA ARG A 133 13.62 4.45 -3.43
C ARG A 133 15.06 4.28 -2.98
N GLU A 134 15.36 3.19 -2.31
CA GLU A 134 16.70 2.88 -1.80
C GLU A 134 17.57 2.21 -2.88
N TRP A 135 17.00 1.29 -3.64
CA TRP A 135 17.68 0.58 -4.70
C TRP A 135 16.69 -0.02 -5.71
N THR A 136 17.20 -0.35 -6.88
CA THR A 136 16.46 -1.10 -7.91
C THR A 136 17.41 -2.13 -8.52
N ARG A 137 16.91 -3.34 -8.73
CA ARG A 137 17.58 -4.41 -9.45
C ARG A 137 16.71 -4.83 -10.63
N SER A 138 17.28 -4.85 -11.83
CA SER A 138 16.63 -5.49 -12.97
C SER A 138 16.76 -7.02 -12.84
N ASP A 139 15.68 -7.72 -13.10
CA ASP A 139 15.67 -9.17 -13.14
C ASP A 139 15.81 -9.61 -14.60
N GLU A 140 16.85 -10.40 -14.91
CA GLU A 140 17.13 -10.87 -16.28
C GLU A 140 16.13 -11.91 -16.76
N GLY A 141 15.43 -12.58 -15.82
CA GLY A 141 14.38 -13.53 -16.10
C GLY A 141 13.00 -12.89 -16.13
N ARG A 142 12.08 -13.49 -16.86
CA ARG A 142 10.66 -13.14 -16.75
C ARG A 142 10.02 -13.89 -15.61
N MET A 143 9.15 -13.21 -14.86
CA MET A 143 8.26 -13.89 -13.93
C MET A 143 7.30 -14.78 -14.72
N ILE A 144 7.29 -16.07 -14.40
CA ILE A 144 6.44 -17.06 -15.07
C ILE A 144 5.14 -17.15 -14.28
N ALA A 145 4.01 -17.03 -14.99
CA ALA A 145 2.72 -17.26 -14.38
C ALA A 145 2.61 -18.71 -13.87
N PRO A 146 1.99 -18.94 -12.70
CA PRO A 146 1.78 -20.30 -12.21
C PRO A 146 1.03 -21.15 -13.24
N GLU A 147 1.56 -22.33 -13.55
CA GLU A 147 0.91 -23.32 -14.42
C GLU A 147 0.09 -24.33 -13.60
N GLY A 148 -0.90 -24.93 -14.23
CA GLY A 148 -1.74 -25.96 -13.61
C GLY A 148 -3.00 -25.42 -12.92
N PRO A 149 -3.82 -26.33 -12.36
CA PRO A 149 -5.06 -25.95 -11.67
C PRO A 149 -4.78 -25.35 -10.29
N GLY A 150 -5.63 -24.44 -9.86
CA GLY A 150 -5.57 -23.84 -8.52
C GLY A 150 -5.83 -22.33 -8.52
N PRO A 151 -6.06 -21.75 -7.35
CA PRO A 151 -6.29 -20.33 -7.24
C PRO A 151 -5.03 -19.54 -7.61
N ARG A 152 -5.22 -18.47 -8.36
CA ARG A 152 -4.17 -17.56 -8.80
C ARG A 152 -4.44 -16.16 -8.29
N GLY A 153 -3.38 -15.36 -8.13
CA GLY A 153 -3.53 -13.94 -7.86
C GLY A 153 -4.15 -13.25 -9.06
N THR A 154 -5.21 -12.50 -8.82
CA THR A 154 -5.88 -11.67 -9.82
C THR A 154 -5.80 -10.20 -9.42
N ARG A 155 -5.91 -9.31 -10.40
CA ARG A 155 -6.06 -7.87 -10.18
C ARG A 155 -7.55 -7.52 -10.31
N GLY A 156 -8.00 -6.53 -9.52
CA GLY A 156 -9.41 -6.14 -9.50
C GLY A 156 -10.28 -6.98 -8.58
N GLY A 157 -11.59 -7.01 -8.86
CA GLY A 157 -12.62 -7.57 -7.97
C GLY A 157 -12.69 -9.09 -7.87
N ASP A 158 -12.01 -9.84 -8.74
CA ASP A 158 -12.15 -11.32 -8.86
C ASP A 158 -11.17 -12.11 -7.96
N ASP A 159 -10.57 -11.46 -7.00
CA ASP A 159 -9.65 -12.07 -6.03
C ASP A 159 -10.41 -13.03 -5.09
N VAL A 160 -9.76 -14.15 -4.72
CA VAL A 160 -10.31 -15.15 -3.77
C VAL A 160 -10.82 -14.51 -2.47
N LEU A 161 -10.18 -13.42 -2.03
CA LEU A 161 -10.63 -12.68 -0.85
C LEU A 161 -12.03 -12.08 -1.04
N ALA A 162 -12.38 -11.60 -2.22
CA ALA A 162 -13.74 -11.10 -2.51
C ALA A 162 -14.78 -12.21 -2.35
N THR A 163 -14.48 -13.41 -2.86
CA THR A 163 -15.32 -14.59 -2.69
C THR A 163 -15.52 -14.96 -1.22
N LEU A 164 -14.45 -14.95 -0.41
CA LEU A 164 -14.55 -15.25 1.02
C LEU A 164 -15.32 -14.17 1.79
N ARG A 165 -15.12 -12.89 1.46
CA ARG A 165 -15.89 -11.79 2.05
C ARG A 165 -17.39 -11.93 1.78
N ALA A 166 -17.78 -12.25 0.55
CA ALA A 166 -19.18 -12.49 0.20
C ALA A 166 -19.77 -13.68 1.00
N ARG A 167 -19.01 -14.77 1.16
CA ARG A 167 -19.43 -15.92 1.97
C ARG A 167 -19.63 -15.58 3.45
N VAL A 168 -18.76 -14.75 4.02
CA VAL A 168 -18.89 -14.31 5.44
C VAL A 168 -20.09 -13.39 5.60
N ALA A 169 -20.25 -12.42 4.69
CA ALA A 169 -21.39 -11.50 4.70
C ALA A 169 -22.75 -12.23 4.57
N ALA A 170 -22.80 -13.33 3.82
CA ALA A 170 -24.01 -14.13 3.67
C ALA A 170 -24.36 -14.99 4.92
N ARG A 171 -23.48 -15.05 5.92
CA ARG A 171 -23.69 -15.80 7.18
C ARG A 171 -24.04 -14.88 8.37
N ALA A 172 -23.91 -13.57 8.20
CA ALA A 172 -24.24 -12.55 9.19
C ALA A 172 -25.68 -12.07 9.03
#